data_ad3a64b1563c0f6aaa48aa073ef48c8f
#
_entry.id   ad3a64b1563c0f6aaa48aa073ef48c8f
#
_cell.length_a   1.000
_cell.length_b   1.000
_cell.length_c   1.000
_cell.angle_alpha   90.00
_cell.angle_beta   90.00
_cell.angle_gamma   90.00
#
_symmetry.space_group_name_H-M   'P 1'
#
loop_
_entity.id
_entity.type
_entity.pdbx_description
1 polymer ?
#
loop_
_entity_poly.entity_id
_entity_poly.type
_entity_poly.pdbx_seq_one_letter_code
_entity_poly.pdbx_strand_id
1 'polypeptide(L)'
;RGLAWAMLGFSEEIEMVESIPEASFSEKNQKADVLKMMLKGAQATCDFYIKNTPVCGIPYWDTGAPGLHKLGDYLARPADPYNDFEPVDSSAAAIGAQGLLRLGHYLKKQGKDDLGAKYWQAGLSIVKSLLSEPYLSTSPNHQGLLLHSIYHHPNNWDYVPSGKSISSGESSQWGDYHFREVILYLHKMLKKETYYTFFSFIDNPNS
;
A
#
# COMPACT_ATOMS: atom_id res chain seq x y z
N ARG A 1 -3.77 4.58 -7.13
CA ARG A 1 -2.34 4.34 -6.82
C ARG A 1 -1.67 5.58 -6.21
N GLY A 2 -1.99 6.79 -6.65
CA GLY A 2 -1.43 8.03 -6.08
C GLY A 2 -1.61 8.14 -4.57
N LEU A 3 -2.78 7.78 -4.05
CA LEU A 3 -3.04 7.73 -2.60
C LEU A 3 -2.12 6.71 -1.89
N ALA A 4 -1.93 5.53 -2.48
CA ALA A 4 -1.07 4.50 -1.90
C ALA A 4 0.40 4.95 -1.80
N TRP A 5 0.90 5.69 -2.80
CA TRP A 5 2.23 6.33 -2.74
C TRP A 5 2.32 7.33 -1.57
N ALA A 6 1.29 8.14 -1.34
CA ALA A 6 1.27 9.07 -0.21
C ALA A 6 1.27 8.33 1.15
N MET A 7 0.52 7.23 1.26
CA MET A 7 0.50 6.40 2.46
C MET A 7 1.88 5.81 2.78
N LEU A 8 2.55 5.24 1.77
CA LEU A 8 3.89 4.67 1.92
C LEU A 8 4.91 5.77 2.22
N GLY A 9 4.93 6.83 1.41
CA GLY A 9 5.87 7.93 1.54
C GLY A 9 5.82 8.57 2.93
N PHE A 10 4.64 8.98 3.41
CA PHE A 10 4.52 9.53 4.77
C PHE A 10 5.01 8.57 5.85
N SER A 11 4.73 7.26 5.70
CA SER A 11 5.14 6.28 6.71
C SER A 11 6.66 6.08 6.75
N GLU A 12 7.32 6.04 5.59
CA GLU A 12 8.78 5.94 5.49
C GLU A 12 9.49 7.20 5.90
N GLU A 13 8.97 8.38 5.53
CA GLU A 13 9.53 9.67 5.94
C GLU A 13 9.43 9.90 7.45
N ILE A 14 8.35 9.42 8.10
CA ILE A 14 8.25 9.45 9.56
C ILE A 14 9.39 8.64 10.19
N GLU A 15 9.65 7.42 9.69
CA GLU A 15 10.74 6.58 10.18
C GLU A 15 12.11 7.26 9.97
N MET A 16 12.31 7.90 8.82
CA MET A 16 13.54 8.65 8.51
C MET A 16 13.70 9.85 9.45
N VAL A 17 12.70 10.71 9.57
CA VAL A 17 12.78 11.91 10.44
C VAL A 17 13.00 11.52 11.89
N GLU A 18 12.38 10.42 12.36
CA GLU A 18 12.62 9.90 13.71
C GLU A 18 14.09 9.51 13.93
N SER A 19 14.79 8.99 12.91
CA SER A 19 16.20 8.60 12.98
C SER A 19 17.17 9.79 12.99
N ILE A 20 16.76 10.98 12.51
CA ILE A 20 17.62 12.17 12.44
C ILE A 20 17.84 12.73 13.87
N PRO A 21 19.10 12.98 14.28
CA PRO A 21 19.38 13.57 15.58
C PRO A 21 18.73 14.96 15.74
N GLU A 22 18.20 15.26 16.93
CA GLU A 22 17.57 16.57 17.24
C GLU A 22 18.50 17.75 16.91
N ALA A 23 19.80 17.60 17.14
CA ALA A 23 20.81 18.62 16.85
C ALA A 23 20.96 18.97 15.36
N SER A 24 20.40 18.17 14.45
CA SER A 24 20.41 18.45 13.01
C SER A 24 19.33 19.45 12.59
N PHE A 25 18.42 19.78 13.49
CA PHE A 25 17.35 20.75 13.23
C PHE A 25 17.77 22.15 13.71
N SER A 26 17.45 23.17 12.91
CA SER A 26 17.89 24.55 13.18
C SER A 26 17.07 25.25 14.28
N GLU A 27 15.83 24.81 14.49
CA GLU A 27 14.92 25.41 15.44
C GLU A 27 14.47 24.43 16.52
N LYS A 28 14.24 24.94 17.72
CA LYS A 28 13.69 24.17 18.83
C LYS A 28 12.32 23.58 18.45
N ASN A 29 12.10 22.31 18.70
CA ASN A 29 10.88 21.55 18.39
C ASN A 29 10.60 21.33 16.89
N GLN A 30 11.44 21.76 15.98
CA GLN A 30 11.23 21.62 14.53
C GLN A 30 11.00 20.15 14.14
N LYS A 31 11.79 19.21 14.66
CA LYS A 31 11.60 17.78 14.46
C LYS A 31 10.21 17.30 14.88
N ALA A 32 9.77 17.71 16.09
CA ALA A 32 8.46 17.31 16.60
C ALA A 32 7.31 17.86 15.75
N ASP A 33 7.43 19.10 15.26
CA ASP A 33 6.41 19.70 14.38
C ASP A 33 6.33 19.02 13.02
N VAL A 34 7.49 18.66 12.44
CA VAL A 34 7.56 17.88 11.19
C VAL A 34 6.93 16.51 11.39
N LEU A 35 7.30 15.77 12.43
CA LEU A 35 6.72 14.47 12.73
C LEU A 35 5.20 14.55 12.94
N LYS A 36 4.72 15.56 13.64
CA LYS A 36 3.29 15.80 13.87
C LYS A 36 2.54 16.03 12.54
N MET A 37 3.10 16.86 11.66
CA MET A 37 2.52 17.13 10.34
C MET A 37 2.48 15.84 9.48
N MET A 38 3.58 15.10 9.39
CA MET A 38 3.67 13.87 8.62
C MET A 38 2.74 12.79 9.16
N LEU A 39 2.67 12.64 10.49
CA LEU A 39 1.77 11.67 11.13
C LEU A 39 0.30 11.99 10.83
N LYS A 40 -0.08 13.28 10.80
CA LYS A 40 -1.42 13.70 10.39
C LYS A 40 -1.70 13.32 8.94
N GLY A 41 -0.74 13.52 8.04
CA GLY A 41 -0.84 13.13 6.63
C GLY A 41 -0.97 11.61 6.45
N ALA A 42 -0.11 10.84 7.13
CA ALA A 42 -0.15 9.38 7.12
C ALA A 42 -1.50 8.83 7.60
N GLN A 43 -1.99 9.32 8.73
CA GLN A 43 -3.29 8.90 9.28
C GLN A 43 -4.44 9.26 8.34
N ALA A 44 -4.48 10.49 7.82
CA ALA A 44 -5.54 10.94 6.93
C ALA A 44 -5.60 10.11 5.64
N THR A 45 -4.46 9.82 5.02
CA THR A 45 -4.39 9.02 3.79
C THR A 45 -4.74 7.56 4.04
N CYS A 46 -4.25 6.98 5.12
CA CYS A 46 -4.56 5.60 5.51
C CYS A 46 -6.04 5.43 5.89
N ASP A 47 -6.62 6.38 6.64
CA ASP A 47 -8.04 6.35 7.01
C ASP A 47 -8.94 6.50 5.78
N PHE A 48 -8.57 7.37 4.85
CA PHE A 48 -9.29 7.51 3.59
C PHE A 48 -9.25 6.22 2.79
N TYR A 49 -8.08 5.58 2.68
CA TYR A 49 -7.93 4.31 2.00
C TYR A 49 -8.83 3.23 2.61
N ILE A 50 -8.76 3.02 3.92
CA ILE A 50 -9.57 2.02 4.63
C ILE A 50 -11.06 2.26 4.41
N LYS A 51 -11.50 3.52 4.47
CA LYS A 51 -12.91 3.89 4.33
C LYS A 51 -13.45 3.69 2.92
N ASN A 52 -12.63 3.88 1.89
CA ASN A 52 -13.05 3.92 0.48
C ASN A 52 -12.57 2.71 -0.32
N THR A 53 -12.15 1.64 0.34
CA THR A 53 -11.70 0.40 -0.30
C THR A 53 -12.61 -0.77 0.12
N PRO A 54 -12.95 -1.69 -0.80
CA PRO A 54 -13.68 -2.92 -0.49
C PRO A 54 -13.11 -3.69 0.70
N VAL A 55 -13.94 -4.48 1.39
CA VAL A 55 -13.56 -5.21 2.62
C VAL A 55 -12.34 -6.13 2.48
N CYS A 56 -11.99 -6.56 1.27
CA CYS A 56 -10.77 -7.33 1.01
C CYS A 56 -9.49 -6.45 0.99
N GLY A 57 -9.63 -5.13 1.03
CA GLY A 57 -8.52 -4.18 0.98
C GLY A 57 -7.91 -3.94 -0.40
N ILE A 58 -8.48 -4.50 -1.47
CA ILE A 58 -8.05 -4.24 -2.85
C ILE A 58 -8.88 -3.10 -3.43
N PRO A 59 -8.28 -1.97 -3.82
CA PRO A 59 -9.00 -0.82 -4.32
C PRO A 59 -9.36 -0.99 -5.79
N TYR A 60 -10.40 -0.30 -6.23
CA TYR A 60 -10.56 0.04 -7.64
C TYR A 60 -9.53 1.11 -8.02
N TRP A 61 -9.22 1.23 -9.31
CA TRP A 61 -8.13 2.08 -9.82
C TRP A 61 -8.22 3.55 -9.37
N ASP A 62 -9.42 4.06 -9.18
CA ASP A 62 -9.69 5.40 -8.65
C ASP A 62 -10.94 5.39 -7.76
N THR A 63 -10.91 6.12 -6.64
CA THR A 63 -12.04 6.24 -5.72
C THR A 63 -13.18 7.10 -6.26
N GLY A 64 -12.93 7.87 -7.31
CA GLY A 64 -13.90 8.68 -8.05
C GLY A 64 -14.25 8.10 -9.43
N ALA A 65 -13.90 6.84 -9.70
CA ALA A 65 -14.13 6.24 -11.01
C ALA A 65 -15.61 6.25 -11.39
N PRO A 66 -15.95 6.61 -12.65
CA PRO A 66 -17.33 6.92 -13.03
C PRO A 66 -18.26 5.70 -13.01
N GLY A 67 -17.72 4.49 -13.12
CA GLY A 67 -18.51 3.25 -13.11
C GLY A 67 -18.73 2.63 -11.73
N LEU A 68 -18.13 3.14 -10.66
CA LEU A 68 -18.27 2.57 -9.30
C LEU A 68 -19.73 2.47 -8.84
N HIS A 69 -20.58 3.43 -9.18
CA HIS A 69 -22.00 3.42 -8.84
C HIS A 69 -22.74 2.21 -9.41
N LYS A 70 -22.24 1.59 -10.49
CA LYS A 70 -22.82 0.40 -11.12
C LYS A 70 -22.47 -0.89 -10.36
N LEU A 71 -21.50 -0.84 -9.49
CA LEU A 71 -21.06 -1.98 -8.69
C LEU A 71 -21.94 -2.21 -7.44
N GLY A 72 -22.96 -1.37 -7.20
CA GLY A 72 -23.82 -1.47 -6.02
C GLY A 72 -23.04 -1.20 -4.73
N ASP A 73 -23.32 -1.97 -3.68
CA ASP A 73 -22.60 -1.85 -2.39
C ASP A 73 -21.24 -2.56 -2.45
N TYR A 74 -20.35 -2.01 -3.28
CA TYR A 74 -19.04 -2.61 -3.53
C TYR A 74 -18.09 -2.54 -2.33
N LEU A 75 -18.29 -1.60 -1.41
CA LEU A 75 -17.46 -1.47 -0.22
C LEU A 75 -17.71 -2.59 0.79
N ALA A 76 -18.93 -3.12 0.86
CA ALA A 76 -19.30 -4.16 1.82
C ALA A 76 -18.93 -5.59 1.37
N ARG A 77 -18.35 -5.77 0.20
CA ARG A 77 -17.94 -7.07 -0.35
C ARG A 77 -16.51 -7.04 -0.89
N PRO A 78 -15.86 -8.20 -1.13
CA PRO A 78 -14.57 -8.23 -1.80
C PRO A 78 -14.66 -7.60 -3.20
N ALA A 79 -13.57 -6.93 -3.61
CA ALA A 79 -13.46 -6.41 -4.97
C ALA A 79 -13.47 -7.54 -5.99
N ASP A 80 -14.20 -7.33 -7.09
CA ASP A 80 -14.26 -8.26 -8.21
C ASP A 80 -13.42 -7.74 -9.38
N PRO A 81 -12.27 -8.36 -9.67
CA PRO A 81 -11.42 -7.94 -10.79
C PRO A 81 -12.00 -8.29 -12.16
N TYR A 82 -13.05 -9.11 -12.22
CA TYR A 82 -13.69 -9.56 -13.45
C TYR A 82 -15.02 -8.85 -13.77
N ASN A 83 -15.36 -7.80 -12.99
CA ASN A 83 -16.55 -6.99 -13.25
C ASN A 83 -16.46 -6.27 -14.61
N ASP A 84 -17.55 -5.68 -15.07
CA ASP A 84 -17.62 -5.05 -16.41
C ASP A 84 -17.56 -3.50 -16.36
N PHE A 85 -17.26 -2.89 -15.19
CA PHE A 85 -17.42 -1.45 -15.00
C PHE A 85 -16.13 -0.73 -14.69
N GLU A 86 -15.35 -1.18 -13.71
CA GLU A 86 -14.14 -0.51 -13.27
C GLU A 86 -13.05 -1.52 -12.87
N PRO A 87 -11.82 -1.36 -13.36
CA PRO A 87 -10.75 -2.27 -12.97
C PRO A 87 -10.31 -2.05 -11.52
N VAL A 88 -9.87 -3.12 -10.88
CA VAL A 88 -9.15 -3.04 -9.59
C VAL A 88 -7.68 -2.71 -9.84
N ASP A 89 -6.96 -2.24 -8.81
CA ASP A 89 -5.50 -2.05 -8.88
C ASP A 89 -4.79 -2.75 -7.71
N SER A 90 -4.35 -3.97 -7.94
CA SER A 90 -3.60 -4.77 -6.96
C SER A 90 -2.24 -4.13 -6.61
N SER A 91 -1.64 -3.38 -7.53
CA SER A 91 -0.40 -2.66 -7.25
C SER A 91 -0.59 -1.56 -6.22
N ALA A 92 -1.71 -0.84 -6.29
CA ALA A 92 -2.07 0.14 -5.25
C ALA A 92 -2.30 -0.53 -3.89
N ALA A 93 -2.87 -1.74 -3.88
CA ALA A 93 -3.02 -2.53 -2.66
C ALA A 93 -1.67 -2.91 -2.04
N ALA A 94 -0.71 -3.38 -2.84
CA ALA A 94 0.62 -3.76 -2.36
C ALA A 94 1.37 -2.56 -1.75
N ILE A 95 1.35 -1.42 -2.43
CA ILE A 95 1.95 -0.16 -1.95
C ILE A 95 1.26 0.32 -0.68
N GLY A 96 -0.08 0.34 -0.67
CA GLY A 96 -0.88 0.77 0.48
C GLY A 96 -0.68 -0.12 1.70
N ALA A 97 -0.52 -1.43 1.51
CA ALA A 97 -0.23 -2.37 2.58
C ALA A 97 1.09 -2.05 3.29
N GLN A 98 2.13 -1.68 2.55
CA GLN A 98 3.40 -1.24 3.15
C GLN A 98 3.20 0.00 4.03
N GLY A 99 2.53 1.02 3.52
CA GLY A 99 2.26 2.24 4.29
C GLY A 99 1.48 1.96 5.58
N LEU A 100 0.42 1.13 5.49
CA LEU A 100 -0.39 0.73 6.64
C LEU A 100 0.41 -0.05 7.69
N LEU A 101 1.21 -1.02 7.26
CA LEU A 101 2.02 -1.84 8.17
C LEU A 101 3.11 -0.99 8.86
N ARG A 102 3.80 -0.13 8.12
CA ARG A 102 4.83 0.77 8.69
C ARG A 102 4.21 1.77 9.67
N LEU A 103 3.11 2.43 9.30
CA LEU A 103 2.39 3.34 10.20
C LEU A 103 1.91 2.62 11.46
N GLY A 104 1.32 1.42 11.30
CA GLY A 104 0.86 0.61 12.41
C GLY A 104 1.99 0.23 13.37
N HIS A 105 3.14 -0.18 12.82
CA HIS A 105 4.33 -0.51 13.61
C HIS A 105 4.89 0.71 14.34
N TYR A 106 5.02 1.84 13.66
CA TYR A 106 5.47 3.10 14.24
C TYR A 106 4.59 3.51 15.42
N LEU A 107 3.27 3.52 15.24
CA LEU A 107 2.34 3.91 16.30
C LEU A 107 2.40 2.99 17.52
N LYS A 108 2.57 1.69 17.33
CA LYS A 108 2.78 0.74 18.44
C LYS A 108 4.07 1.04 19.21
N LYS A 109 5.16 1.37 18.51
CA LYS A 109 6.41 1.81 19.17
C LYS A 109 6.23 3.09 19.98
N GLN A 110 5.29 3.95 19.59
CA GLN A 110 4.94 5.19 20.32
C GLN A 110 3.89 4.95 21.44
N GLY A 111 3.57 3.70 21.78
CA GLY A 111 2.58 3.35 22.81
C GLY A 111 1.12 3.62 22.42
N LYS A 112 0.84 3.82 21.13
CA LYS A 112 -0.52 4.01 20.59
C LYS A 112 -1.07 2.69 20.06
N ASP A 113 -1.20 1.69 20.92
CA ASP A 113 -1.44 0.30 20.55
C ASP A 113 -2.72 0.08 19.76
N ASP A 114 -3.85 0.63 20.20
CA ASP A 114 -5.14 0.45 19.49
C ASP A 114 -5.12 1.04 18.09
N LEU A 115 -4.58 2.25 17.97
CA LEU A 115 -4.47 2.92 16.67
C LEU A 115 -3.47 2.21 15.77
N GLY A 116 -2.34 1.79 16.32
CA GLY A 116 -1.35 0.97 15.63
C GLY A 116 -1.91 -0.37 15.17
N ALA A 117 -2.73 -1.02 16.01
CA ALA A 117 -3.40 -2.26 15.67
C ALA A 117 -4.37 -2.09 14.49
N LYS A 118 -5.14 -1.00 14.44
CA LYS A 118 -6.05 -0.68 13.33
C LYS A 118 -5.33 -0.73 11.97
N TYR A 119 -4.25 0.02 11.84
CA TYR A 119 -3.51 0.09 10.57
C TYR A 119 -2.77 -1.20 10.26
N TRP A 120 -2.19 -1.82 11.28
CA TRP A 120 -1.50 -3.11 11.14
C TRP A 120 -2.43 -4.20 10.62
N GLN A 121 -3.63 -4.35 11.21
CA GLN A 121 -4.61 -5.34 10.77
C GLN A 121 -5.15 -5.06 9.38
N ALA A 122 -5.37 -3.79 9.03
CA ALA A 122 -5.76 -3.42 7.66
C ALA A 122 -4.67 -3.83 6.65
N GLY A 123 -3.40 -3.56 6.93
CA GLY A 123 -2.28 -3.99 6.10
C GLY A 123 -2.20 -5.51 5.95
N LEU A 124 -2.33 -6.27 7.05
CA LEU A 124 -2.35 -7.74 7.02
C LEU A 124 -3.53 -8.29 6.19
N SER A 125 -4.71 -7.67 6.28
CA SER A 125 -5.87 -8.08 5.49
C SER A 125 -5.64 -7.91 3.99
N ILE A 126 -4.99 -6.82 3.59
CA ILE A 126 -4.59 -6.60 2.19
C ILE A 126 -3.60 -7.69 1.75
N VAL A 127 -2.54 -7.91 2.52
CA VAL A 127 -1.52 -8.92 2.17
C VAL A 127 -2.14 -10.32 2.06
N LYS A 128 -3.07 -10.67 2.95
CA LYS A 128 -3.83 -11.93 2.85
C LYS A 128 -4.57 -12.04 1.51
N SER A 129 -5.22 -10.97 1.07
CA SER A 129 -5.92 -10.95 -0.22
C SER A 129 -4.95 -11.10 -1.39
N LEU A 130 -3.82 -10.38 -1.36
CA LEU A 130 -2.80 -10.43 -2.40
C LEU A 130 -2.10 -11.80 -2.50
N LEU A 131 -2.00 -12.55 -1.41
CA LEU A 131 -1.44 -13.92 -1.37
C LEU A 131 -2.44 -15.00 -1.83
N SER A 132 -3.62 -14.61 -2.26
CA SER A 132 -4.69 -15.53 -2.67
C SER A 132 -5.08 -15.27 -4.13
N GLU A 133 -5.62 -16.28 -4.79
CA GLU A 133 -6.31 -16.06 -6.06
C GLU A 133 -7.51 -15.11 -5.86
N PRO A 134 -7.80 -14.27 -6.85
CA PRO A 134 -7.20 -14.23 -8.19
C PRO A 134 -5.97 -13.32 -8.32
N TYR A 135 -5.45 -12.77 -7.22
CA TYR A 135 -4.37 -11.77 -7.26
C TYR A 135 -2.97 -12.39 -7.36
N LEU A 136 -2.69 -13.47 -6.63
CA LEU A 136 -1.42 -14.18 -6.77
C LEU A 136 -1.45 -15.05 -8.03
N SER A 137 -0.49 -14.84 -8.93
CA SER A 137 -0.33 -15.69 -10.11
C SER A 137 0.15 -17.10 -9.71
N THR A 138 -0.64 -18.09 -10.07
CA THR A 138 -0.30 -19.52 -9.92
C THR A 138 0.00 -20.18 -11.27
N SER A 139 -0.18 -19.44 -12.38
CA SER A 139 0.05 -19.95 -13.73
C SER A 139 1.54 -19.93 -14.09
N PRO A 140 2.14 -21.08 -14.49
CA PRO A 140 3.53 -21.11 -14.93
C PRO A 140 3.77 -20.34 -16.26
N ASN A 141 2.70 -20.02 -16.98
CA ASN A 141 2.77 -19.28 -18.26
C ASN A 141 2.70 -17.77 -18.08
N HIS A 142 2.41 -17.28 -16.88
CA HIS A 142 2.39 -15.85 -16.58
C HIS A 142 3.69 -15.45 -15.88
N GLN A 143 4.36 -14.41 -16.40
CA GLN A 143 5.67 -13.99 -15.89
C GLN A 143 5.59 -13.11 -14.62
N GLY A 144 4.47 -12.40 -14.41
CA GLY A 144 4.26 -11.56 -13.23
C GLY A 144 3.73 -12.34 -12.03
N LEU A 145 3.94 -11.80 -10.84
CA LEU A 145 3.48 -12.38 -9.58
C LEU A 145 2.09 -11.89 -9.18
N LEU A 146 1.86 -10.58 -9.31
CA LEU A 146 0.66 -9.92 -8.82
C LEU A 146 -0.23 -9.50 -9.98
N LEU A 147 -1.33 -10.21 -10.16
CA LEU A 147 -2.29 -9.98 -11.24
C LEU A 147 -3.26 -8.84 -10.91
N HIS A 148 -3.95 -8.34 -11.94
CA HIS A 148 -4.94 -7.26 -11.85
C HIS A 148 -4.34 -5.93 -11.40
N SER A 149 -3.12 -5.66 -11.82
CA SER A 149 -2.46 -4.36 -11.68
C SER A 149 -2.83 -3.47 -12.86
N ILE A 150 -2.98 -2.17 -12.62
CA ILE A 150 -3.28 -1.18 -13.65
C ILE A 150 -2.02 -0.38 -13.98
N TYR A 151 -1.72 -0.23 -15.28
CA TYR A 151 -0.65 0.63 -15.77
C TYR A 151 -1.11 2.09 -15.87
N HIS A 152 -2.01 2.39 -16.81
CA HIS A 152 -2.55 3.74 -16.97
C HIS A 152 -3.95 3.73 -17.62
N HIS A 153 -4.96 3.43 -16.83
CA HIS A 153 -6.35 3.32 -17.31
C HIS A 153 -6.85 4.56 -18.08
N PRO A 154 -6.59 5.82 -17.66
CA PRO A 154 -7.06 6.99 -18.39
C PRO A 154 -6.56 7.10 -19.84
N ASN A 155 -5.39 6.54 -20.14
CA ASN A 155 -4.80 6.54 -21.48
C ASN A 155 -5.09 5.26 -22.26
N ASN A 156 -5.87 4.32 -21.70
CA ASN A 156 -6.14 3.01 -22.29
C ASN A 156 -4.86 2.23 -22.67
N TRP A 157 -3.84 2.30 -21.80
CA TRP A 157 -2.57 1.58 -22.00
C TRP A 157 -2.59 0.17 -21.41
N ASP A 158 -3.65 -0.16 -20.71
CA ASP A 158 -3.81 -1.45 -20.08
C ASP A 158 -4.38 -2.50 -21.04
N TYR A 159 -3.96 -3.73 -20.89
CA TYR A 159 -4.51 -4.84 -21.64
C TYR A 159 -5.96 -5.11 -21.22
N VAL A 160 -6.84 -5.20 -22.21
CA VAL A 160 -8.24 -5.58 -22.04
C VAL A 160 -8.43 -6.96 -22.63
N PRO A 161 -8.79 -7.98 -21.85
CA PRO A 161 -9.01 -9.33 -22.35
C PRO A 161 -10.14 -9.37 -23.43
N SER A 162 -10.02 -10.29 -24.38
CA SER A 162 -11.02 -10.47 -25.43
C SER A 162 -12.41 -10.70 -24.83
N GLY A 163 -13.40 -9.93 -25.32
CA GLY A 163 -14.79 -9.98 -24.83
C GLY A 163 -15.03 -9.27 -23.50
N LYS A 164 -14.05 -8.55 -22.98
CA LYS A 164 -14.18 -7.70 -21.80
C LYS A 164 -14.18 -6.22 -22.14
N SER A 165 -14.74 -5.40 -21.26
CA SER A 165 -14.80 -3.94 -21.40
C SER A 165 -13.80 -3.20 -20.54
N ILE A 166 -13.19 -3.89 -19.55
CA ILE A 166 -12.19 -3.32 -18.64
C ILE A 166 -10.93 -4.18 -18.58
N SER A 167 -9.85 -3.54 -18.17
CA SER A 167 -8.54 -4.18 -18.01
C SER A 167 -8.52 -5.14 -16.81
N SER A 168 -7.94 -6.32 -17.01
CA SER A 168 -7.76 -7.30 -15.93
C SER A 168 -6.70 -8.35 -16.31
N GLY A 169 -6.13 -9.02 -15.31
CA GLY A 169 -5.26 -10.19 -15.50
C GLY A 169 -3.77 -9.89 -15.58
N GLU A 170 -3.36 -8.67 -15.95
CA GLU A 170 -1.94 -8.33 -16.10
C GLU A 170 -1.29 -7.92 -14.78
N SER A 171 0.04 -8.09 -14.74
CA SER A 171 0.90 -7.59 -13.68
C SER A 171 1.61 -6.29 -14.10
N SER A 172 2.15 -5.58 -13.13
CA SER A 172 3.03 -4.45 -13.38
C SER A 172 4.34 -4.61 -12.60
N GLN A 173 5.42 -4.05 -13.15
CA GLN A 173 6.74 -4.14 -12.51
C GLN A 173 6.74 -3.57 -11.08
N TRP A 174 6.08 -2.43 -10.85
CA TRP A 174 5.96 -1.84 -9.51
C TRP A 174 5.03 -2.64 -8.60
N GLY A 175 3.98 -3.28 -9.14
CA GLY A 175 3.11 -4.18 -8.38
C GLY A 175 3.89 -5.35 -7.81
N ASP A 176 4.64 -6.04 -8.66
CA ASP A 176 5.50 -7.16 -8.27
C ASP A 176 6.62 -6.73 -7.32
N TYR A 177 7.23 -5.55 -7.56
CA TYR A 177 8.26 -5.01 -6.68
C TYR A 177 7.71 -4.77 -5.27
N HIS A 178 6.64 -3.99 -5.14
CA HIS A 178 6.08 -3.65 -3.83
C HIS A 178 5.41 -4.85 -3.14
N PHE A 179 4.89 -5.80 -3.89
CA PHE A 179 4.40 -7.04 -3.32
C PHE A 179 5.54 -7.85 -2.67
N ARG A 180 6.67 -8.00 -3.35
CA ARG A 180 7.85 -8.66 -2.77
C ARG A 180 8.39 -7.90 -1.56
N GLU A 181 8.41 -6.57 -1.64
CA GLU A 181 8.92 -5.71 -0.57
C GLU A 181 8.06 -5.83 0.70
N VAL A 182 6.72 -5.80 0.58
CA VAL A 182 5.83 -5.98 1.74
C VAL A 182 5.96 -7.38 2.35
N ILE A 183 6.12 -8.41 1.53
CA ILE A 183 6.34 -9.78 2.02
C ILE A 183 7.69 -9.88 2.75
N LEU A 184 8.75 -9.29 2.20
CA LEU A 184 10.06 -9.26 2.84
C LEU A 184 10.02 -8.49 4.17
N TYR A 185 9.31 -7.36 4.21
CA TYR A 185 9.10 -6.59 5.43
C TYR A 185 8.46 -7.45 6.53
N LEU A 186 7.34 -8.11 6.22
CA LEU A 186 6.65 -9.00 7.16
C LEU A 186 7.52 -10.20 7.58
N HIS A 187 8.24 -10.79 6.64
CA HIS A 187 9.14 -11.92 6.92
C HIS A 187 10.22 -11.54 7.94
N LYS A 188 10.86 -10.38 7.76
CA LYS A 188 11.85 -9.86 8.70
C LYS A 188 11.24 -9.55 10.07
N MET A 189 10.07 -8.93 10.09
CA MET A 189 9.33 -8.66 11.33
C MET A 189 9.01 -9.94 12.12
N LEU A 190 8.54 -10.99 11.43
CA LEU A 190 8.27 -12.29 12.04
C LEU A 190 9.52 -12.95 12.62
N LYS A 191 10.65 -12.81 11.94
CA LYS A 191 11.95 -13.32 12.42
C LYS A 191 12.62 -12.43 13.45
N LYS A 192 12.04 -11.28 13.80
CA LYS A 192 12.64 -10.25 14.66
C LYS A 192 13.99 -9.75 14.13
N GLU A 193 14.14 -9.72 12.82
CA GLU A 193 15.28 -9.15 12.12
C GLU A 193 15.02 -7.67 11.80
N THR A 194 16.10 -6.91 11.61
CA THR A 194 16.01 -5.53 11.12
C THR A 194 15.45 -5.52 9.69
N TYR A 195 14.39 -4.78 9.46
CA TYR A 195 13.83 -4.57 8.13
C TYR A 195 14.52 -3.43 7.39
N TYR A 196 14.45 -3.44 6.08
CA TYR A 196 15.08 -2.43 5.25
C TYR A 196 14.31 -1.10 5.28
N THR A 197 15.07 0.00 5.29
CA THR A 197 14.59 1.36 5.08
C THR A 197 15.40 2.00 3.95
N PHE A 198 14.83 2.96 3.24
CA PHE A 198 15.53 3.63 2.15
C PHE A 198 16.71 4.52 2.63
N PHE A 199 16.73 4.87 3.90
CA PHE A 199 17.74 5.73 4.54
C PHE A 199 18.80 4.96 5.35
N SER A 200 18.72 3.64 5.46
CA SER A 200 19.64 2.83 6.29
C SER A 200 21.11 2.91 5.85
N PHE A 201 21.38 3.40 4.64
CA PHE A 201 22.74 3.65 4.15
C PHE A 201 23.37 4.95 4.70
N ILE A 202 22.55 5.86 5.26
CA ILE A 202 23.03 7.13 5.80
C ILE A 202 23.78 6.91 7.12
N ASP A 203 23.35 5.90 7.90
CA ASP A 203 23.88 5.60 9.22
C ASP A 203 25.13 4.70 9.19
N ASN A 204 25.48 4.11 8.05
CA ASN A 204 26.64 3.24 7.91
C ASN A 204 27.37 3.45 6.58
N PRO A 205 28.18 4.53 6.45
CA PRO A 205 28.90 4.85 5.22
C PRO A 205 29.97 3.81 4.79
N ASN A 206 30.16 2.75 5.61
CA ASN A 206 31.15 1.69 5.38
C ASN A 206 30.51 0.29 5.20
N SER A 207 29.19 0.19 4.94
CA SER A 207 28.52 -1.09 4.65
C SER A 207 28.35 -1.35 3.16
#